data_0f4c145b738cb3a106b73db13037f565
#
_entry.id   0f4c145b738cb3a106b73db13037f565
#
_cell.length_a   1.000
_cell.length_b   1.000
_cell.length_c   1.000
_cell.angle_alpha   90.00
_cell.angle_beta   90.00
_cell.angle_gamma   90.00
#
_symmetry.space_group_name_H-M   'P 1'
#
loop_
_entity.id
_entity.type
_entity.pdbx_description
1 polymer ?
#
loop_
_entity_poly.entity_id
_entity_poly.type
_entity_poly.pdbx_seq_one_letter_code
_entity_poly.pdbx_strand_id
1 'polypeptide(L)'
;MYQQSKLGGMNMDWSKTKSIFIGVFLILNVFLYSQYLNTYNEAQKLELLGTSIDIEARLKEENITYATLAERVETAPYISAKVKKYTLEDLPTNSNQNYILVGDDKLVVTFKVPIKLASTKQEETLNDFLRQYVYEGQSFELWEIDEEARTATFFQHFNGRVLYYNENGKVKIYWNENGEVLKYEQSMLENIEEIKQNESILLPIQVLQTLYAKNLLKPDSHITTVKLGYSTLIRVTPQVLTPTWKVRVQTSNGEEEQYFVNAIDGKLIDITQDIQEVEEE
;
A
#
# COMPACT_ATOMS: atom_id res chain seq x y z
N MET A 1 -4.12 -86.79 16.25
CA MET A 1 -4.83 -85.89 15.30
C MET A 1 -4.53 -84.47 15.75
N TYR A 2 -3.44 -83.85 15.25
CA TYR A 2 -3.00 -82.50 15.65
C TYR A 2 -3.44 -81.51 14.58
N GLN A 3 -4.27 -80.59 14.91
CA GLN A 3 -4.67 -79.49 14.01
C GLN A 3 -3.69 -78.32 14.19
N GLN A 4 -2.90 -78.02 13.18
CA GLN A 4 -2.08 -76.81 13.11
C GLN A 4 -2.93 -75.63 12.72
N SER A 5 -3.07 -74.65 13.59
CA SER A 5 -3.63 -73.35 13.28
C SER A 5 -2.63 -72.53 12.46
N LYS A 6 -2.97 -72.24 11.22
CA LYS A 6 -2.26 -71.27 10.35
C LYS A 6 -2.48 -69.86 10.88
N LEU A 7 -1.45 -69.28 11.53
CA LEU A 7 -1.34 -67.86 11.76
C LEU A 7 -1.10 -67.17 10.40
N GLY A 8 -2.11 -66.48 9.91
CA GLY A 8 -2.00 -65.64 8.71
C GLY A 8 -1.08 -64.44 9.02
N GLY A 9 0.15 -64.50 8.52
CA GLY A 9 1.04 -63.35 8.52
C GLY A 9 0.47 -62.22 7.61
N MET A 10 0.13 -61.09 8.19
CA MET A 10 -0.18 -59.90 7.40
C MET A 10 1.11 -59.45 6.70
N ASN A 11 1.20 -59.66 5.40
CA ASN A 11 2.26 -59.11 4.56
C ASN A 11 2.08 -57.59 4.50
N MET A 12 2.80 -56.88 5.34
CA MET A 12 2.84 -55.41 5.33
C MET A 12 3.59 -54.97 4.06
N ASP A 13 2.89 -54.23 3.19
CA ASP A 13 3.45 -53.68 1.96
C ASP A 13 4.42 -52.55 2.26
N TRP A 14 5.69 -52.89 2.43
CA TRP A 14 6.78 -51.99 2.81
C TRP A 14 6.91 -50.77 1.86
N SER A 15 6.57 -50.93 0.60
CA SER A 15 6.63 -49.82 -0.37
C SER A 15 5.57 -48.75 -0.09
N LYS A 16 4.35 -49.16 0.18
CA LYS A 16 3.25 -48.24 0.53
C LYS A 16 3.48 -47.57 1.89
N THR A 17 4.00 -48.31 2.86
CA THR A 17 4.34 -47.80 4.18
C THR A 17 5.41 -46.69 4.10
N LYS A 18 6.48 -46.88 3.30
CA LYS A 18 7.51 -45.85 3.07
C LYS A 18 6.93 -44.61 2.42
N SER A 19 6.08 -44.76 1.40
CA SER A 19 5.46 -43.59 0.74
C SER A 19 4.56 -42.77 1.65
N ILE A 20 3.81 -43.46 2.52
CA ILE A 20 2.97 -42.80 3.54
C ILE A 20 3.86 -42.03 4.55
N PHE A 21 4.94 -42.63 5.04
CA PHE A 21 5.88 -41.99 5.94
C PHE A 21 6.53 -40.75 5.32
N ILE A 22 6.96 -40.82 4.06
CA ILE A 22 7.53 -39.66 3.33
C ILE A 22 6.49 -38.56 3.22
N GLY A 23 5.25 -38.88 2.87
CA GLY A 23 4.16 -37.91 2.76
C GLY A 23 3.86 -37.22 4.09
N VAL A 24 3.71 -37.97 5.16
CA VAL A 24 3.46 -37.45 6.51
C VAL A 24 4.63 -36.57 6.99
N PHE A 25 5.88 -37.01 6.74
CA PHE A 25 7.06 -36.25 7.13
C PHE A 25 7.18 -34.94 6.34
N LEU A 26 6.81 -34.94 5.07
CA LEU A 26 6.80 -33.74 4.24
C LEU A 26 5.76 -32.71 4.74
N ILE A 27 4.54 -33.19 5.05
CA ILE A 27 3.49 -32.34 5.64
C ILE A 27 3.96 -31.77 7.00
N LEU A 28 4.57 -32.61 7.84
CA LEU A 28 5.10 -32.16 9.14
C LEU A 28 6.19 -31.09 8.97
N ASN A 29 7.11 -31.28 8.01
CA ASN A 29 8.16 -30.26 7.76
C ASN A 29 7.56 -28.93 7.27
N VAL A 30 6.57 -28.95 6.37
CA VAL A 30 5.87 -27.73 5.93
C VAL A 30 5.17 -27.05 7.09
N PHE A 31 4.51 -27.82 7.96
CA PHE A 31 3.87 -27.28 9.16
C PHE A 31 4.89 -26.66 10.14
N LEU A 32 5.98 -27.38 10.45
CA LEU A 32 7.04 -26.87 11.33
C LEU A 32 7.72 -25.63 10.76
N TYR A 33 7.96 -25.60 9.45
CA TYR A 33 8.51 -24.42 8.78
C TYR A 33 7.57 -23.23 8.87
N SER A 34 6.28 -23.43 8.63
CA SER A 34 5.26 -22.39 8.81
C SER A 34 5.21 -21.87 10.25
N GLN A 35 5.27 -22.77 11.23
CA GLN A 35 5.31 -22.41 12.64
C GLN A 35 6.59 -21.67 13.04
N TYR A 36 7.74 -22.10 12.50
CA TYR A 36 9.01 -21.40 12.68
C TYR A 36 8.94 -19.96 12.15
N LEU A 37 8.40 -19.75 10.94
CA LEU A 37 8.23 -18.41 10.37
C LEU A 37 7.32 -17.53 11.23
N ASN A 38 6.20 -18.08 11.73
CA ASN A 38 5.30 -17.32 12.60
C ASN A 38 6.00 -16.93 13.92
N THR A 39 6.68 -17.87 14.56
CA THR A 39 7.43 -17.62 15.82
C THR A 39 8.58 -16.63 15.59
N TYR A 40 9.28 -16.72 14.46
CA TYR A 40 10.34 -15.78 14.10
C TYR A 40 9.80 -14.36 13.91
N ASN A 41 8.68 -14.21 13.24
CA ASN A 41 8.02 -12.91 13.05
C ASN A 41 7.48 -12.34 14.39
N GLU A 42 6.94 -13.17 15.26
CA GLU A 42 6.50 -12.76 16.60
C GLU A 42 7.69 -12.35 17.50
N ALA A 43 8.81 -13.07 17.42
CA ALA A 43 10.01 -12.72 18.17
C ALA A 43 10.59 -11.37 17.73
N GLN A 44 10.60 -11.08 16.43
CA GLN A 44 10.98 -9.76 15.94
C GLN A 44 10.03 -8.65 16.43
N LYS A 45 8.72 -8.91 16.46
CA LYS A 45 7.73 -7.96 17.02
C LYS A 45 7.97 -7.71 18.52
N LEU A 46 8.29 -8.74 19.28
CA LEU A 46 8.58 -8.62 20.73
C LEU A 46 9.89 -7.88 21.01
N GLU A 47 10.91 -8.09 20.18
CA GLU A 47 12.18 -7.35 20.27
C GLU A 47 11.97 -5.86 19.98
N LEU A 48 11.12 -5.52 19.01
CA LEU A 48 10.69 -4.15 18.72
C LEU A 48 9.88 -3.54 19.88
N LEU A 49 9.04 -4.31 20.58
CA LEU A 49 8.24 -3.83 21.71
C LEU A 49 9.09 -3.51 22.97
N GLY A 50 10.17 -4.27 23.20
CA GLY A 50 11.06 -4.09 24.36
C GLY A 50 11.96 -2.85 24.30
N THR A 51 12.14 -2.25 23.13
CA THR A 51 13.12 -1.19 22.88
C THR A 51 12.50 0.20 22.64
N SER A 52 11.18 0.36 22.79
CA SER A 52 10.51 1.65 22.48
C SER A 52 11.01 2.82 23.37
N ILE A 53 11.34 2.59 24.61
CA ILE A 53 11.88 3.62 25.53
C ILE A 53 13.30 4.04 25.11
N ASP A 54 14.08 3.10 24.58
CA ASP A 54 15.44 3.36 24.09
C ASP A 54 15.44 4.19 22.79
N ILE A 55 14.46 3.98 21.90
CA ILE A 55 14.42 4.72 20.63
C ILE A 55 14.14 6.21 20.83
N GLU A 56 13.23 6.59 21.72
CA GLU A 56 12.94 8.01 22.00
C GLU A 56 14.19 8.74 22.54
N ALA A 57 14.96 8.07 23.41
CA ALA A 57 16.21 8.64 23.92
C ALA A 57 17.24 8.81 22.80
N ARG A 58 17.40 7.85 21.92
CA ARG A 58 18.32 7.91 20.77
C ARG A 58 17.94 8.98 19.75
N LEU A 59 16.66 9.07 19.40
CA LEU A 59 16.17 10.13 18.51
C LEU A 59 16.49 11.51 19.09
N LYS A 60 16.30 11.67 20.42
CA LYS A 60 16.61 12.90 21.11
C LYS A 60 18.12 13.21 21.15
N GLU A 61 18.98 12.21 21.37
CA GLU A 61 20.44 12.37 21.37
C GLU A 61 20.96 12.84 20.01
N GLU A 62 20.36 12.37 18.92
CA GLU A 62 20.71 12.77 17.55
C GLU A 62 19.90 13.99 17.04
N ASN A 63 19.18 14.66 17.93
CA ASN A 63 18.32 15.81 17.61
C ASN A 63 17.28 15.53 16.51
N ILE A 64 16.82 14.27 16.42
CA ILE A 64 15.74 13.87 15.51
C ILE A 64 14.41 14.17 16.21
N THR A 65 13.63 15.07 15.61
CA THR A 65 12.33 15.49 16.16
C THR A 65 11.18 14.92 15.34
N TYR A 66 10.02 14.77 15.95
CA TYR A 66 8.83 14.29 15.25
C TYR A 66 7.57 15.00 15.75
N ALA A 67 6.62 15.19 14.81
CA ALA A 67 5.29 15.66 15.14
C ALA A 67 4.57 14.65 16.06
N THR A 68 3.52 15.09 16.76
CA THR A 68 2.71 14.20 17.58
C THR A 68 2.28 12.99 16.76
N LEU A 69 2.68 11.80 17.20
CA LEU A 69 2.32 10.54 16.55
C LEU A 69 0.82 10.30 16.76
N ALA A 70 0.03 10.61 15.73
CA ALA A 70 -1.39 10.91 15.89
C ALA A 70 -2.29 9.70 16.09
N GLU A 71 -1.90 8.47 15.69
CA GLU A 71 -2.82 7.34 15.74
C GLU A 71 -2.22 6.13 16.43
N ARG A 72 -2.90 5.71 17.50
CA ARG A 72 -2.72 4.40 18.11
C ARG A 72 -3.58 3.38 17.40
N VAL A 73 -3.26 3.09 16.13
CA VAL A 73 -3.90 1.98 15.40
C VAL A 73 -3.12 0.72 15.70
N GLU A 74 -3.75 -0.23 16.36
CA GLU A 74 -3.11 -1.48 16.77
C GLU A 74 -3.37 -2.63 15.79
N THR A 75 -4.39 -2.49 14.94
CA THR A 75 -4.76 -3.51 13.96
C THR A 75 -5.23 -2.88 12.65
N ALA A 76 -4.96 -3.56 11.54
CA ALA A 76 -5.50 -3.21 10.24
C ALA A 76 -5.66 -4.45 9.36
N PRO A 77 -6.73 -4.53 8.53
CA PRO A 77 -6.92 -5.65 7.62
C PRO A 77 -6.07 -5.50 6.35
N TYR A 78 -5.81 -6.61 5.66
CA TYR A 78 -5.55 -6.55 4.23
C TYR A 78 -6.83 -6.21 3.49
N ILE A 79 -6.71 -5.55 2.36
CA ILE A 79 -7.85 -5.26 1.49
C ILE A 79 -7.63 -5.88 0.11
N SER A 80 -8.72 -6.23 -0.55
CA SER A 80 -8.76 -6.67 -1.94
C SER A 80 -9.55 -5.67 -2.76
N ALA A 81 -9.15 -5.45 -3.99
CA ALA A 81 -9.79 -4.52 -4.90
C ALA A 81 -9.73 -5.02 -6.34
N LYS A 82 -10.70 -4.64 -7.15
CA LYS A 82 -10.70 -4.89 -8.60
C LYS A 82 -10.45 -3.59 -9.34
N VAL A 83 -9.75 -3.69 -10.48
CA VAL A 83 -9.63 -2.55 -11.37
C VAL A 83 -10.98 -2.29 -12.01
N LYS A 84 -11.47 -1.05 -11.88
CA LYS A 84 -12.75 -0.63 -12.46
C LYS A 84 -12.68 -0.67 -13.98
N LYS A 85 -13.69 -1.29 -14.57
CA LYS A 85 -13.90 -1.25 -16.01
C LYS A 85 -14.94 -0.18 -16.33
N TYR A 86 -14.54 0.77 -17.20
CA TYR A 86 -15.42 1.87 -17.58
C TYR A 86 -16.22 1.51 -18.81
N THR A 87 -17.49 1.92 -18.83
CA THR A 87 -18.33 1.98 -20.03
C THR A 87 -18.81 3.42 -20.22
N LEU A 88 -19.04 3.85 -21.45
CA LEU A 88 -19.52 5.21 -21.72
C LEU A 88 -20.92 5.46 -21.13
N GLU A 89 -21.69 4.40 -20.88
CA GLU A 89 -23.04 4.47 -20.31
C GLU A 89 -23.02 4.80 -18.82
N ASP A 90 -21.93 4.44 -18.11
CA ASP A 90 -21.76 4.69 -16.68
C ASP A 90 -21.28 6.11 -16.38
N LEU A 91 -20.85 6.86 -17.39
CA LEU A 91 -20.26 8.17 -17.22
C LEU A 91 -21.31 9.27 -17.23
N PRO A 92 -21.15 10.32 -16.42
CA PRO A 92 -22.11 11.42 -16.37
C PRO A 92 -22.15 12.17 -17.70
N THR A 93 -23.35 12.54 -18.14
CA THR A 93 -23.50 13.39 -19.31
C THR A 93 -23.11 14.82 -18.97
N ASN A 94 -22.01 15.31 -19.53
CA ASN A 94 -21.56 16.69 -19.34
C ASN A 94 -21.23 17.33 -20.71
N SER A 95 -21.90 18.44 -21.02
CA SER A 95 -21.73 19.11 -22.32
C SER A 95 -20.32 19.66 -22.56
N ASN A 96 -19.56 19.96 -21.49
CA ASN A 96 -18.20 20.48 -21.56
C ASN A 96 -17.12 19.40 -21.54
N GLN A 97 -17.47 18.13 -21.28
CA GLN A 97 -16.52 17.04 -21.18
C GLN A 97 -16.63 16.08 -22.37
N ASN A 98 -15.50 15.64 -22.91
CA ASN A 98 -15.40 14.52 -23.82
C ASN A 98 -14.70 13.37 -23.12
N TYR A 99 -15.33 12.20 -23.12
CA TYR A 99 -14.83 10.99 -22.48
C TYR A 99 -14.21 10.07 -23.52
N ILE A 100 -12.98 9.62 -23.27
CA ILE A 100 -12.23 8.69 -24.10
C ILE A 100 -11.80 7.53 -23.21
N LEU A 101 -12.15 6.31 -23.59
CA LEU A 101 -11.67 5.11 -22.90
C LEU A 101 -10.37 4.64 -23.57
N VAL A 102 -9.32 4.45 -22.77
CA VAL A 102 -8.06 3.84 -23.19
C VAL A 102 -8.02 2.46 -22.58
N GLY A 103 -8.17 1.43 -23.42
CA GLY A 103 -8.56 0.12 -22.94
C GLY A 103 -9.97 0.15 -22.34
N ASP A 104 -10.19 -0.59 -21.29
CA ASP A 104 -11.44 -0.60 -20.51
C ASP A 104 -11.25 -0.12 -19.05
N ASP A 105 -10.04 0.25 -18.67
CA ASP A 105 -9.64 0.54 -17.28
C ASP A 105 -9.09 1.95 -17.07
N LYS A 106 -8.87 2.72 -18.14
CA LYS A 106 -8.39 4.09 -18.05
C LYS A 106 -9.32 5.05 -18.77
N LEU A 107 -9.73 6.10 -18.07
CA LEU A 107 -10.56 7.18 -18.57
C LEU A 107 -9.69 8.41 -18.81
N VAL A 108 -9.77 8.98 -20.01
CA VAL A 108 -9.20 10.28 -20.36
C VAL A 108 -10.34 11.25 -20.65
N VAL A 109 -10.39 12.34 -19.92
CA VAL A 109 -11.43 13.36 -20.08
C VAL A 109 -10.81 14.68 -20.49
N THR A 110 -11.29 15.24 -21.62
CA THR A 110 -10.86 16.54 -22.11
C THR A 110 -11.99 17.55 -21.99
N PHE A 111 -11.64 18.80 -21.65
CA PHE A 111 -12.60 19.90 -21.55
C PHE A 111 -12.68 20.65 -22.88
N LYS A 112 -13.89 20.83 -23.42
CA LYS A 112 -14.13 21.67 -24.66
C LYS A 112 -13.81 23.13 -24.35
N VAL A 113 -14.20 23.59 -23.17
CA VAL A 113 -13.82 24.89 -22.62
C VAL A 113 -12.97 24.62 -21.39
N PRO A 114 -11.68 24.99 -21.38
CA PRO A 114 -10.80 24.76 -20.25
C PRO A 114 -11.35 25.34 -18.94
N ILE A 115 -11.08 24.68 -17.83
CA ILE A 115 -11.59 25.09 -16.50
C ILE A 115 -10.52 25.90 -15.80
N LYS A 116 -10.81 27.18 -15.55
CA LYS A 116 -9.91 28.07 -14.81
C LYS A 116 -9.88 27.71 -13.33
N LEU A 117 -8.68 27.43 -12.81
CA LEU A 117 -8.45 27.27 -11.38
C LEU A 117 -8.17 28.63 -10.71
N ALA A 118 -8.69 28.84 -9.52
CA ALA A 118 -8.36 30.01 -8.71
C ALA A 118 -6.87 30.00 -8.31
N SER A 119 -6.33 28.82 -8.04
CA SER A 119 -4.92 28.58 -7.77
C SER A 119 -4.54 27.15 -8.14
N THR A 120 -3.39 26.98 -8.79
CA THR A 120 -2.81 25.65 -9.08
C THR A 120 -1.96 25.12 -7.92
N LYS A 121 -1.68 25.97 -6.92
CA LYS A 121 -0.80 25.68 -5.78
C LYS A 121 -1.56 25.36 -4.50
N GLN A 122 -2.86 25.62 -4.47
CA GLN A 122 -3.69 25.43 -3.27
C GLN A 122 -4.45 24.11 -3.35
N GLU A 123 -4.21 23.25 -2.38
CA GLU A 123 -4.87 21.96 -2.24
C GLU A 123 -6.39 22.06 -2.27
N GLU A 124 -6.96 23.07 -1.59
CA GLU A 124 -8.40 23.28 -1.55
C GLU A 124 -9.00 23.50 -2.94
N THR A 125 -8.35 24.32 -3.79
CA THR A 125 -8.79 24.58 -5.17
C THR A 125 -8.76 23.30 -6.00
N LEU A 126 -7.71 22.48 -5.84
CA LEU A 126 -7.56 21.23 -6.57
C LEU A 126 -8.57 20.18 -6.11
N ASN A 127 -8.85 20.13 -4.81
CA ASN A 127 -9.86 19.25 -4.24
C ASN A 127 -11.29 19.66 -4.66
N ASP A 128 -11.56 20.98 -4.80
CA ASP A 128 -12.83 21.46 -5.35
C ASP A 128 -13.00 21.06 -6.81
N PHE A 129 -11.93 21.17 -7.61
CA PHE A 129 -11.93 20.70 -8.98
C PHE A 129 -12.24 19.19 -9.06
N LEU A 130 -11.60 18.35 -8.22
CA LEU A 130 -11.89 16.93 -8.16
C LEU A 130 -13.37 16.66 -7.90
N ARG A 131 -13.91 17.27 -6.86
CA ARG A 131 -15.32 17.06 -6.46
C ARG A 131 -16.32 17.46 -7.53
N GLN A 132 -16.00 18.48 -8.30
CA GLN A 132 -16.92 19.06 -9.28
C GLN A 132 -16.82 18.41 -10.67
N TYR A 133 -15.62 18.03 -11.10
CA TYR A 133 -15.38 17.68 -12.51
C TYR A 133 -14.86 16.26 -12.72
N VAL A 134 -14.30 15.61 -11.72
CA VAL A 134 -13.72 14.26 -11.85
C VAL A 134 -14.77 13.21 -11.46
N TYR A 135 -14.87 12.16 -12.23
CA TYR A 135 -15.73 11.02 -11.92
C TYR A 135 -15.37 10.44 -10.55
N GLU A 136 -16.35 10.38 -9.63
CA GLU A 136 -16.11 9.97 -8.23
C GLU A 136 -14.90 10.66 -7.57
N GLY A 137 -14.66 11.93 -7.88
CA GLY A 137 -13.47 12.67 -7.44
C GLY A 137 -13.30 12.77 -5.93
N GLN A 138 -14.38 12.66 -5.15
CA GLN A 138 -14.33 12.61 -3.68
C GLN A 138 -13.59 11.36 -3.13
N SER A 139 -13.33 10.36 -3.95
CA SER A 139 -12.61 9.13 -3.57
C SER A 139 -11.09 9.27 -3.70
N PHE A 140 -10.60 10.45 -4.07
CA PHE A 140 -9.18 10.72 -4.29
C PHE A 140 -8.67 11.84 -3.38
N GLU A 141 -7.41 11.75 -2.96
CA GLU A 141 -6.70 12.72 -2.13
C GLU A 141 -5.47 13.23 -2.87
N LEU A 142 -5.17 14.54 -2.76
CA LEU A 142 -4.01 15.14 -3.39
C LEU A 142 -2.72 14.51 -2.86
N TRP A 143 -1.87 14.12 -3.81
CA TRP A 143 -0.58 13.54 -3.50
C TRP A 143 0.56 14.51 -3.77
N GLU A 144 0.58 15.10 -4.96
CA GLU A 144 1.67 15.92 -5.45
C GLU A 144 1.19 16.96 -6.45
N ILE A 145 1.83 18.12 -6.41
CA ILE A 145 1.70 19.20 -7.40
C ILE A 145 3.06 19.37 -8.06
N ASP A 146 3.14 19.13 -9.36
CA ASP A 146 4.30 19.43 -10.20
C ASP A 146 4.01 20.69 -11.01
N GLU A 147 4.54 21.83 -10.56
CA GLU A 147 4.34 23.11 -11.22
C GLU A 147 5.10 23.21 -12.56
N GLU A 148 6.24 22.53 -12.67
CA GLU A 148 7.06 22.53 -13.89
C GLU A 148 6.36 21.72 -14.99
N ALA A 149 5.91 20.52 -14.68
CA ALA A 149 5.11 19.68 -15.57
C ALA A 149 3.66 20.17 -15.70
N ARG A 150 3.20 21.10 -14.84
CA ARG A 150 1.83 21.61 -14.78
C ARG A 150 0.81 20.50 -14.59
N THR A 151 1.08 19.65 -13.59
CA THR A 151 0.22 18.52 -13.26
C THR A 151 -0.01 18.42 -11.77
N ALA A 152 -1.13 17.81 -11.39
CA ALA A 152 -1.32 17.33 -10.02
C ALA A 152 -1.78 15.88 -10.05
N THR A 153 -1.20 15.10 -9.15
CA THR A 153 -1.46 13.67 -9.00
C THR A 153 -2.24 13.43 -7.71
N PHE A 154 -3.23 12.56 -7.79
CA PHE A 154 -4.08 12.17 -6.67
C PHE A 154 -4.16 10.66 -6.62
N PHE A 155 -4.17 10.10 -5.42
CA PHE A 155 -4.39 8.67 -5.23
C PHE A 155 -5.73 8.42 -4.55
N GLN A 156 -6.33 7.30 -4.90
CA GLN A 156 -7.57 6.84 -4.32
C GLN A 156 -7.36 6.55 -2.83
N HIS A 157 -8.38 6.78 -2.03
CA HIS A 157 -8.40 6.39 -0.62
C HIS A 157 -9.57 5.44 -0.31
N PHE A 158 -9.38 4.63 0.70
CA PHE A 158 -10.40 3.74 1.25
C PHE A 158 -10.46 3.94 2.77
N ASN A 159 -11.65 4.24 3.30
CA ASN A 159 -11.87 4.54 4.72
C ASN A 159 -10.88 5.59 5.28
N GLY A 160 -10.59 6.66 4.49
CA GLY A 160 -9.68 7.74 4.87
C GLY A 160 -8.18 7.35 4.81
N ARG A 161 -7.83 6.21 4.24
CA ARG A 161 -6.45 5.73 4.08
C ARG A 161 -6.07 5.69 2.61
N VAL A 162 -5.01 6.40 2.25
CA VAL A 162 -4.54 6.50 0.85
C VAL A 162 -3.97 5.18 0.37
N LEU A 163 -4.27 4.83 -0.88
CA LEU A 163 -3.70 3.68 -1.60
C LEU A 163 -2.43 4.17 -2.30
N TYR A 164 -1.30 4.07 -1.60
CA TYR A 164 -0.04 4.67 -2.02
C TYR A 164 0.46 4.11 -3.36
N TYR A 165 0.74 5.00 -4.31
CA TYR A 165 1.31 4.70 -5.62
C TYR A 165 0.60 3.57 -6.38
N ASN A 166 -0.72 3.46 -6.19
CA ASN A 166 -1.51 2.50 -6.96
C ASN A 166 -1.90 3.12 -8.31
N GLU A 167 -1.28 2.65 -9.39
CA GLU A 167 -1.53 3.14 -10.74
C GLU A 167 -2.97 2.92 -11.22
N ASN A 168 -3.65 1.91 -10.68
CA ASN A 168 -5.05 1.63 -10.96
C ASN A 168 -6.02 2.39 -10.03
N GLY A 169 -5.50 3.24 -9.14
CA GLY A 169 -6.28 4.11 -8.26
C GLY A 169 -5.74 5.53 -8.30
N LYS A 170 -5.56 6.10 -9.49
CA LYS A 170 -4.87 7.38 -9.71
C LYS A 170 -5.69 8.32 -10.58
N VAL A 171 -5.66 9.60 -10.22
CA VAL A 171 -6.09 10.71 -11.08
C VAL A 171 -4.90 11.62 -11.32
N LYS A 172 -4.70 12.07 -12.55
CA LYS A 172 -3.73 13.10 -12.93
C LYS A 172 -4.42 14.18 -13.72
N ILE A 173 -4.35 15.42 -13.25
CA ILE A 173 -4.89 16.59 -13.95
C ILE A 173 -3.77 17.36 -14.65
N TYR A 174 -4.10 18.04 -15.74
CA TYR A 174 -3.15 18.79 -16.59
C TYR A 174 -3.71 20.15 -16.89
N TRP A 175 -2.91 21.20 -16.68
CA TRP A 175 -3.30 22.57 -16.97
C TRP A 175 -2.28 23.29 -17.85
N ASN A 176 -2.71 24.39 -18.48
CA ASN A 176 -1.86 25.25 -19.31
C ASN A 176 -1.17 26.35 -18.46
N GLU A 177 -0.36 27.17 -19.14
CA GLU A 177 0.36 28.31 -18.53
C GLU A 177 -0.55 29.33 -17.82
N ASN A 178 -1.80 29.38 -18.23
CA ASN A 178 -2.80 30.26 -17.65
C ASN A 178 -3.46 29.66 -16.39
N GLY A 179 -3.10 28.44 -15.97
CA GLY A 179 -3.75 27.72 -14.87
C GLY A 179 -5.15 27.24 -15.23
N GLU A 180 -5.39 26.90 -16.50
CA GLU A 180 -6.67 26.37 -16.96
C GLU A 180 -6.52 24.87 -17.24
N VAL A 181 -7.34 24.04 -16.57
CA VAL A 181 -7.32 22.60 -16.74
C VAL A 181 -7.86 22.22 -18.11
N LEU A 182 -7.05 21.46 -18.85
CA LEU A 182 -7.35 20.99 -20.21
C LEU A 182 -7.93 19.57 -20.22
N LYS A 183 -7.39 18.71 -19.35
CA LYS A 183 -7.77 17.30 -19.26
C LYS A 183 -7.44 16.72 -17.89
N TYR A 184 -8.03 15.57 -17.63
CA TYR A 184 -7.54 14.65 -16.59
C TYR A 184 -7.54 13.21 -17.11
N GLU A 185 -6.72 12.38 -16.47
CA GLU A 185 -6.64 10.94 -16.68
C GLU A 185 -6.98 10.25 -15.37
N GLN A 186 -7.73 9.17 -15.42
CA GLN A 186 -8.20 8.46 -14.25
C GLN A 186 -8.21 6.95 -14.46
N SER A 187 -7.66 6.24 -13.49
CA SER A 187 -7.92 4.82 -13.23
C SER A 187 -8.49 4.70 -11.82
N MET A 188 -9.30 3.70 -11.55
CA MET A 188 -9.99 3.53 -10.27
C MET A 188 -10.06 2.07 -9.86
N LEU A 189 -9.96 1.83 -8.58
CA LEU A 189 -10.29 0.54 -7.97
C LEU A 189 -11.74 0.54 -7.50
N GLU A 190 -12.40 -0.58 -7.68
CA GLU A 190 -13.77 -0.83 -7.21
C GLU A 190 -13.87 -2.11 -6.39
N ASN A 191 -15.01 -2.30 -5.71
CA ASN A 191 -15.25 -3.47 -4.87
C ASN A 191 -14.12 -3.70 -3.85
N ILE A 192 -13.72 -2.61 -3.17
CA ILE A 192 -12.67 -2.66 -2.15
C ILE A 192 -13.27 -3.31 -0.90
N GLU A 193 -12.72 -4.46 -0.50
CA GLU A 193 -13.21 -5.28 0.60
C GLU A 193 -12.07 -5.71 1.52
N GLU A 194 -12.34 -5.82 2.81
CA GLU A 194 -11.44 -6.41 3.79
C GLU A 194 -11.44 -7.93 3.64
N ILE A 195 -10.27 -8.55 3.37
CA ILE A 195 -10.15 -9.98 3.05
C ILE A 195 -9.66 -10.86 4.20
N LYS A 196 -9.17 -10.27 5.27
CA LYS A 196 -8.72 -10.97 6.46
C LYS A 196 -9.18 -10.26 7.72
N GLN A 197 -9.20 -11.01 8.83
CA GLN A 197 -9.33 -10.39 10.15
C GLN A 197 -8.21 -9.36 10.34
N ASN A 198 -8.46 -8.37 11.15
CA ASN A 198 -7.49 -7.34 11.49
C ASN A 198 -6.19 -7.98 12.00
N GLU A 199 -5.09 -7.71 11.32
CA GLU A 199 -3.75 -8.10 11.75
C GLU A 199 -3.20 -7.06 12.71
N SER A 200 -2.43 -7.50 13.70
CA SER A 200 -1.65 -6.57 14.53
C SER A 200 -0.63 -5.85 13.68
N ILE A 201 -0.56 -4.53 13.82
CA ILE A 201 0.40 -3.70 13.09
C ILE A 201 1.37 -3.01 14.04
N LEU A 202 2.51 -2.63 13.50
CA LEU A 202 3.52 -1.84 14.21
C LEU A 202 2.95 -0.48 14.59
N LEU A 203 3.22 -0.04 15.81
CA LEU A 203 2.91 1.32 16.24
C LEU A 203 3.84 2.32 15.52
N PRO A 204 3.44 3.59 15.35
CA PRO A 204 4.26 4.62 14.72
C PRO A 204 5.69 4.68 15.26
N ILE A 205 5.87 4.60 16.58
CA ILE A 205 7.20 4.65 17.21
C ILE A 205 8.08 3.46 16.81
N GLN A 206 7.50 2.27 16.61
CA GLN A 206 8.21 1.08 16.16
C GLN A 206 8.62 1.19 14.69
N VAL A 207 7.83 1.91 13.88
CA VAL A 207 8.21 2.24 12.51
C VAL A 207 9.41 3.16 12.49
N LEU A 208 9.44 4.20 13.34
CA LEU A 208 10.60 5.07 13.49
C LEU A 208 11.83 4.31 13.94
N GLN A 209 11.68 3.35 14.86
CA GLN A 209 12.75 2.46 15.28
C GLN A 209 13.30 1.63 14.11
N THR A 210 12.42 1.11 13.25
CA THR A 210 12.82 0.37 12.05
C THR A 210 13.65 1.24 11.10
N LEU A 211 13.20 2.47 10.85
CA LEU A 211 13.93 3.41 10.00
C LEU A 211 15.27 3.82 10.60
N TYR A 212 15.31 4.07 11.91
CA TYR A 212 16.54 4.39 12.64
C TYR A 212 17.56 3.25 12.58
N ALA A 213 17.12 2.01 12.85
CA ALA A 213 17.98 0.83 12.79
C ALA A 213 18.57 0.58 11.39
N LYS A 214 17.92 1.08 10.34
CA LYS A 214 18.40 1.03 8.95
C LYS A 214 19.24 2.24 8.55
N ASN A 215 19.55 3.16 9.47
CA ASN A 215 20.26 4.41 9.23
C ASN A 215 19.58 5.34 8.19
N LEU A 216 18.26 5.30 8.13
CA LEU A 216 17.45 6.12 7.23
C LEU A 216 17.01 7.44 7.88
N LEU A 217 17.02 7.51 9.20
CA LEU A 217 16.81 8.76 9.94
C LEU A 217 18.16 9.37 10.24
N LYS A 218 18.45 10.51 9.62
CA LYS A 218 19.72 11.24 9.80
C LYS A 218 19.65 12.17 11.01
N PRO A 219 20.77 12.46 11.69
CA PRO A 219 20.79 13.47 12.74
C PRO A 219 20.26 14.81 12.26
N ASP A 220 19.69 15.58 13.19
CA ASP A 220 19.08 16.90 12.95
C ASP A 220 17.91 16.89 11.94
N SER A 221 17.25 15.75 11.73
CA SER A 221 16.08 15.63 10.86
C SER A 221 14.77 15.85 11.63
N HIS A 222 13.72 16.21 10.88
CA HIS A 222 12.37 16.39 11.43
C HIS A 222 11.37 15.49 10.72
N ILE A 223 10.72 14.59 11.45
CA ILE A 223 9.67 13.72 10.92
C ILE A 223 8.36 14.50 10.92
N THR A 224 7.94 14.91 9.72
CA THR A 224 6.77 15.77 9.53
C THR A 224 5.46 15.01 9.56
N THR A 225 5.48 13.74 9.15
CA THR A 225 4.26 12.93 9.00
C THR A 225 4.55 11.44 9.21
N VAL A 226 3.66 10.78 9.95
CA VAL A 226 3.55 9.33 10.02
C VAL A 226 2.08 8.98 9.83
N LYS A 227 1.71 8.45 8.65
CA LYS A 227 0.31 8.14 8.30
C LYS A 227 0.17 6.70 7.82
N LEU A 228 -0.90 6.03 8.27
CA LEU A 228 -1.28 4.70 7.80
C LEU A 228 -2.08 4.82 6.50
N GLY A 229 -1.74 3.99 5.53
CA GLY A 229 -2.44 3.79 4.26
C GLY A 229 -2.30 2.35 3.80
N TYR A 230 -2.32 2.15 2.51
CA TYR A 230 -2.16 0.83 1.88
C TYR A 230 -1.17 0.91 0.72
N SER A 231 -0.44 -0.15 0.48
CA SER A 231 0.35 -0.34 -0.75
C SER A 231 0.03 -1.66 -1.41
N THR A 232 0.24 -1.76 -2.70
CA THR A 232 -0.05 -2.97 -3.47
C THR A 232 0.95 -4.07 -3.12
N LEU A 233 0.44 -5.22 -2.69
CA LEU A 233 1.22 -6.43 -2.42
C LEU A 233 1.20 -7.37 -3.63
N ILE A 234 0.04 -7.48 -4.29
CA ILE A 234 -0.19 -8.33 -5.46
C ILE A 234 -0.91 -7.50 -6.51
N ARG A 235 -0.32 -7.36 -7.70
CA ARG A 235 -0.81 -6.50 -8.80
C ARG A 235 -1.81 -7.18 -9.73
N VAL A 236 -1.94 -8.52 -9.68
CA VAL A 236 -2.95 -9.23 -10.49
C VAL A 236 -4.35 -8.96 -9.97
N THR A 237 -5.35 -9.00 -10.83
CA THR A 237 -6.74 -8.75 -10.45
C THR A 237 -7.40 -10.02 -9.89
N PRO A 238 -8.01 -9.97 -8.69
CA PRO A 238 -8.10 -8.83 -7.79
C PRO A 238 -6.74 -8.48 -7.15
N GLN A 239 -6.47 -7.18 -7.02
CA GLN A 239 -5.27 -6.71 -6.31
C GLN A 239 -5.42 -6.96 -4.81
N VAL A 240 -4.32 -7.25 -4.14
CA VAL A 240 -4.25 -7.32 -2.68
C VAL A 240 -3.34 -6.20 -2.19
N LEU A 241 -3.83 -5.41 -1.24
CA LEU A 241 -3.10 -4.31 -0.64
C LEU A 241 -2.86 -4.58 0.85
N THR A 242 -1.67 -4.23 1.31
CA THR A 242 -1.23 -4.39 2.70
C THR A 242 -1.24 -3.05 3.43
N PRO A 243 -1.59 -3.03 4.73
CA PRO A 243 -1.41 -1.84 5.55
C PRO A 243 0.04 -1.37 5.52
N THR A 244 0.24 -0.08 5.28
CA THR A 244 1.55 0.51 5.05
C THR A 244 1.65 1.86 5.73
N TRP A 245 2.70 2.06 6.53
CA TRP A 245 3.04 3.34 7.11
C TRP A 245 3.85 4.17 6.10
N LYS A 246 3.38 5.38 5.85
CA LYS A 246 4.16 6.44 5.17
C LYS A 246 4.80 7.33 6.22
N VAL A 247 6.12 7.50 6.12
CA VAL A 247 6.89 8.42 6.95
C VAL A 247 7.53 9.47 6.06
N ARG A 248 7.30 10.74 6.38
CA ARG A 248 7.91 11.89 5.72
C ARG A 248 8.94 12.50 6.65
N VAL A 249 10.15 12.71 6.13
CA VAL A 249 11.28 13.24 6.89
C VAL A 249 11.85 14.45 6.17
N GLN A 250 11.93 15.56 6.86
CA GLN A 250 12.68 16.71 6.39
C GLN A 250 14.10 16.62 6.98
N THR A 251 15.09 16.52 6.11
CA THR A 251 16.50 16.44 6.48
C THR A 251 17.04 17.82 6.86
N SER A 252 18.19 17.85 7.52
CA SER A 252 18.85 19.10 7.96
C SER A 252 19.21 20.04 6.81
N ASN A 253 19.39 19.54 5.59
CA ASN A 253 19.63 20.33 4.38
C ASN A 253 18.34 20.84 3.70
N GLY A 254 17.17 20.52 4.27
CA GLY A 254 15.87 20.95 3.78
C GLY A 254 15.24 20.03 2.71
N GLU A 255 15.89 18.93 2.35
CA GLU A 255 15.32 17.93 1.45
C GLU A 255 14.23 17.13 2.16
N GLU A 256 13.19 16.74 1.42
CA GLU A 256 12.14 15.86 1.90
C GLU A 256 12.36 14.43 1.40
N GLU A 257 12.46 13.50 2.34
CA GLU A 257 12.55 12.08 2.07
C GLU A 257 11.26 11.37 2.49
N GLN A 258 10.84 10.35 1.75
CA GLN A 258 9.64 9.56 2.05
C GLN A 258 10.01 8.08 2.15
N TYR A 259 9.48 7.44 3.20
CA TYR A 259 9.69 6.02 3.44
C TYR A 259 8.35 5.32 3.59
N PHE A 260 8.27 4.11 3.04
CA PHE A 260 7.10 3.24 3.16
C PHE A 260 7.51 1.95 3.88
N VAL A 261 6.79 1.65 4.94
CA VAL A 261 7.07 0.50 5.80
C VAL A 261 5.81 -0.35 5.89
N ASN A 262 5.92 -1.63 5.53
CA ASN A 262 4.84 -2.58 5.73
C ASN A 262 4.48 -2.59 7.22
N ALA A 263 3.23 -2.28 7.52
CA ALA A 263 2.79 -2.11 8.90
C ALA A 263 2.75 -3.42 9.68
N ILE A 264 2.75 -4.58 9.01
CA ILE A 264 2.63 -5.88 9.65
C ILE A 264 4.00 -6.45 10.03
N ASP A 265 4.97 -6.41 9.11
CA ASP A 265 6.28 -7.05 9.28
C ASP A 265 7.47 -6.07 9.36
N GLY A 266 7.22 -4.75 9.24
CA GLY A 266 8.25 -3.72 9.35
C GLY A 266 9.23 -3.67 8.18
N LYS A 267 8.98 -4.35 7.07
CA LYS A 267 9.84 -4.27 5.89
C LYS A 267 9.65 -2.96 5.16
N LEU A 268 10.76 -2.38 4.68
CA LEU A 268 10.70 -1.27 3.74
C LEU A 268 10.09 -1.74 2.42
N ILE A 269 9.21 -0.91 1.88
CA ILE A 269 8.62 -1.09 0.56
C ILE A 269 9.29 -0.06 -0.35
N ASP A 270 9.98 -0.54 -1.37
CA ASP A 270 10.54 0.31 -2.42
C ASP A 270 9.46 0.55 -3.48
N ILE A 271 8.75 1.66 -3.32
CA ILE A 271 7.67 2.02 -4.24
C ILE A 271 8.21 2.64 -5.54
N THR A 272 9.46 3.13 -5.54
CA THR A 272 10.05 3.80 -6.71
C THR A 272 10.45 2.84 -7.83
N GLN A 273 10.83 1.61 -7.52
CA GLN A 273 11.07 0.57 -8.53
C GLN A 273 9.79 0.20 -9.29
N ASP A 274 8.65 0.33 -8.64
CA ASP A 274 7.35 0.01 -9.20
C ASP A 274 6.90 1.00 -10.29
N ILE A 275 7.43 2.22 -10.30
CA ILE A 275 7.09 3.25 -11.29
C ILE A 275 7.87 3.03 -12.60
N GLN A 276 9.12 2.55 -12.52
CA GLN A 276 9.99 2.38 -13.70
C GLN A 276 9.59 1.20 -14.58
N GLU A 277 9.04 0.12 -14.01
CA GLU A 277 8.59 -1.04 -14.80
C GLU A 277 7.34 -0.76 -15.64
N VAL A 278 6.52 0.22 -15.25
CA VAL A 278 5.27 0.57 -15.97
C VAL A 278 5.53 1.56 -17.11
N GLU A 279 6.64 2.32 -17.09
CA GLU A 279 6.98 3.26 -18.16
C GLU A 279 7.73 2.59 -19.33
N GLU A 280 8.20 1.34 -19.18
CA GLU A 280 8.92 0.58 -20.23
C GLU A 280 8.03 -0.44 -20.98
N GLU A 281 6.77 -0.65 -20.63
CA GLU A 281 5.78 -1.49 -21.34
C GLU A 281 4.81 -0.61 -22.18
#